data_32cb100f4465bc4387455ba465c52319
#
_entry.id   32cb100f4465bc4387455ba465c52319
#
_cell.length_a   1.000
_cell.length_b   1.000
_cell.length_c   1.000
_cell.angle_alpha   90.00
_cell.angle_beta   90.00
_cell.angle_gamma   90.00
#
_symmetry.space_group_name_H-M   'P 1'
#
loop_
_entity.id
_entity.type
_entity.pdbx_description
1 polymer ?
#
loop_
_entity_poly.entity_id
_entity_poly.type
_entity_poly.pdbx_seq_one_letter_code
_entity_poly.pdbx_strand_id
1 'polypeptide(L)'
;MADFDLAYAPVAKWEGGWTHDSGDKGGETFCGCARNFFPNEPIWPVIDREKSHPSYKQGKAAFSAHLMGIPSLTGCVKGWYRKEWWDKLGLERFEQIVADELFEQAVNLGKTGMGRYLQRLCNAFNWRKDGSADGARLFDDLQTDGVVGPKTLSALSIVLSRNDARRIVHLMNCMQGAHYVNSAANRFPLRKFCVGGWPTRTYDPGQEVF
;
A
#
# COMPACT_ATOMS: atom_id res chain seq x y z
N MET A 1 -13.63 13.94 2.91
CA MET A 1 -13.56 12.55 2.43
C MET A 1 -12.42 12.49 1.44
N ALA A 2 -11.58 11.47 1.54
CA ALA A 2 -10.45 11.30 0.65
C ALA A 2 -10.89 10.84 -0.74
N ASP A 3 -10.08 11.21 -1.74
CA ASP A 3 -10.27 10.88 -3.14
C ASP A 3 -9.28 9.76 -3.54
N PHE A 4 -9.82 8.67 -4.07
CA PHE A 4 -9.04 7.53 -4.52
C PHE A 4 -8.10 7.89 -5.70
N ASP A 5 -8.52 8.75 -6.59
CA ASP A 5 -7.74 9.09 -7.79
C ASP A 5 -6.47 9.84 -7.42
N LEU A 6 -6.53 10.67 -6.39
CA LEU A 6 -5.35 11.34 -5.84
C LEU A 6 -4.37 10.34 -5.19
N ALA A 7 -4.90 9.39 -4.41
CA ALA A 7 -4.08 8.36 -3.77
C ALA A 7 -3.48 7.36 -4.78
N TYR A 8 -4.22 7.01 -5.82
CA TYR A 8 -3.78 6.03 -6.82
C TYR A 8 -2.71 6.57 -7.78
N ALA A 9 -2.76 7.84 -8.12
CA ALA A 9 -1.86 8.44 -9.12
C ALA A 9 -0.36 8.27 -8.81
N PRO A 10 0.13 8.45 -7.56
CA PRO A 10 1.51 8.15 -7.19
C PRO A 10 1.82 6.65 -7.26
N VAL A 11 0.93 5.79 -6.74
CA VAL A 11 1.13 4.33 -6.70
C VAL A 11 1.23 3.74 -8.09
N ALA A 12 0.39 4.19 -9.03
CA ALA A 12 0.42 3.73 -10.42
C ALA A 12 1.78 3.94 -11.11
N LYS A 13 2.57 4.94 -10.70
CA LYS A 13 3.90 5.21 -11.26
C LYS A 13 4.95 4.18 -10.83
N TRP A 14 4.76 3.55 -9.68
CA TRP A 14 5.69 2.58 -9.11
C TRP A 14 5.35 1.14 -9.48
N GLU A 15 4.13 0.87 -9.91
CA GLU A 15 3.71 -0.46 -10.28
C GLU A 15 4.23 -0.83 -11.67
N GLY A 16 4.91 -2.00 -11.74
CA GLY A 16 5.50 -2.52 -12.95
C GLY A 16 4.45 -2.94 -13.99
N GLY A 17 4.87 -3.09 -15.25
CA GLY A 17 4.04 -3.64 -16.31
C GLY A 17 3.78 -5.14 -16.15
N TRP A 18 3.73 -5.82 -17.29
CA TRP A 18 3.52 -7.27 -17.35
C TRP A 18 4.81 -8.05 -17.05
N THR A 19 4.66 -9.12 -16.27
CA THR A 19 5.73 -10.11 -16.03
C THR A 19 5.13 -11.51 -15.92
N HIS A 20 5.91 -12.51 -16.29
CA HIS A 20 5.57 -13.91 -16.08
C HIS A 20 6.85 -14.65 -15.71
N ASP A 21 6.98 -14.96 -14.44
CA ASP A 21 8.08 -15.75 -13.89
C ASP A 21 7.49 -17.03 -13.30
N SER A 22 7.88 -18.19 -13.82
CA SER A 22 7.40 -19.49 -13.34
C SER A 22 7.89 -19.83 -11.93
N GLY A 23 8.92 -19.14 -11.43
CA GLY A 23 9.42 -19.25 -10.05
C GLY A 23 8.69 -18.36 -9.06
N ASP A 24 7.90 -17.41 -9.53
CA ASP A 24 7.10 -16.54 -8.67
C ASP A 24 5.76 -17.20 -8.28
N LYS A 25 5.44 -17.18 -6.98
CA LYS A 25 4.17 -17.70 -6.46
C LYS A 25 2.94 -17.01 -7.07
N GLY A 26 3.07 -15.75 -7.44
CA GLY A 26 2.03 -14.95 -8.10
C GLY A 26 1.80 -15.36 -9.56
N GLY A 27 2.77 -16.00 -10.19
CA GLY A 27 2.75 -16.37 -11.61
C GLY A 27 2.73 -15.14 -12.53
N GLU A 28 1.85 -15.19 -13.54
CA GLU A 28 1.67 -14.04 -14.41
C GLU A 28 1.11 -12.84 -13.66
N THR A 29 1.76 -11.69 -13.78
CA THR A 29 1.42 -10.47 -13.04
C THR A 29 1.36 -9.28 -13.98
N PHE A 30 0.35 -8.42 -13.81
CA PHE A 30 0.22 -7.15 -14.52
C PHE A 30 -0.09 -6.03 -13.53
N CYS A 31 0.76 -5.02 -13.47
CA CYS A 31 0.63 -3.88 -12.56
C CYS A 31 0.26 -4.30 -11.13
N GLY A 32 1.04 -5.20 -10.53
CA GLY A 32 0.81 -5.70 -9.17
C GLY A 32 -0.31 -6.74 -9.01
N CYS A 33 -1.23 -6.86 -9.96
CA CYS A 33 -2.25 -7.91 -9.95
C CYS A 33 -1.65 -9.24 -10.40
N ALA A 34 -1.58 -10.22 -9.50
CA ALA A 34 -1.01 -11.54 -9.76
C ALA A 34 -2.11 -12.56 -10.06
N ARG A 35 -2.01 -13.26 -11.20
CA ARG A 35 -3.07 -14.17 -11.70
C ARG A 35 -3.39 -15.29 -10.72
N ASN A 36 -2.39 -15.88 -10.08
CA ASN A 36 -2.61 -16.99 -9.16
C ASN A 36 -3.42 -16.59 -7.92
N PHE A 37 -3.36 -15.31 -7.51
CA PHE A 37 -4.12 -14.79 -6.38
C PHE A 37 -5.46 -14.16 -6.79
N PHE A 38 -5.56 -13.67 -8.04
CA PHE A 38 -6.73 -12.99 -8.59
C PHE A 38 -7.08 -13.52 -9.97
N PRO A 39 -7.40 -14.85 -10.11
CA PRO A 39 -7.58 -15.49 -11.42
C PRO A 39 -8.82 -15.01 -12.19
N ASN A 40 -9.79 -14.44 -11.51
CA ASN A 40 -11.08 -14.04 -12.09
C ASN A 40 -11.14 -12.55 -12.47
N GLU A 41 -10.02 -11.80 -12.35
CA GLU A 41 -10.04 -10.40 -12.71
C GLU A 41 -10.17 -10.20 -14.24
N PRO A 42 -10.94 -9.20 -14.69
CA PRO A 42 -11.26 -9.00 -16.11
C PRO A 42 -10.06 -8.61 -16.98
N ILE A 43 -8.91 -8.35 -16.36
CA ILE A 43 -7.67 -8.09 -17.10
C ILE A 43 -7.15 -9.33 -17.83
N TRP A 44 -7.36 -10.54 -17.30
CA TRP A 44 -6.74 -11.76 -17.82
C TRP A 44 -7.23 -12.16 -19.20
N PRO A 45 -8.53 -12.18 -19.52
CA PRO A 45 -8.99 -12.45 -20.88
C PRO A 45 -8.46 -11.45 -21.90
N VAL A 46 -8.26 -10.20 -21.51
CA VAL A 46 -7.66 -9.17 -22.39
C VAL A 46 -6.20 -9.48 -22.62
N ILE A 47 -5.41 -9.73 -21.57
CA ILE A 47 -4.00 -10.07 -21.67
C ILE A 47 -3.80 -11.33 -22.51
N ASP A 48 -4.62 -12.36 -22.31
CA ASP A 48 -4.51 -13.62 -23.08
C ASP A 48 -4.75 -13.41 -24.58
N ARG A 49 -5.70 -12.57 -24.95
CA ARG A 49 -5.93 -12.18 -26.35
C ARG A 49 -4.73 -11.43 -26.92
N GLU A 50 -4.17 -10.50 -26.16
CA GLU A 50 -3.04 -9.67 -26.61
C GLU A 50 -1.73 -10.46 -26.73
N LYS A 51 -1.61 -11.69 -26.22
CA LYS A 51 -0.45 -12.58 -26.46
C LYS A 51 -0.28 -12.97 -27.94
N SER A 52 -1.30 -12.78 -28.76
CA SER A 52 -1.19 -12.90 -30.22
C SER A 52 -0.51 -11.70 -30.91
N HIS A 53 -0.42 -10.55 -30.21
CA HIS A 53 0.18 -9.33 -30.76
C HIS A 53 1.70 -9.49 -30.92
N PRO A 54 2.32 -8.92 -31.96
CA PRO A 54 3.76 -9.06 -32.25
C PRO A 54 4.67 -8.66 -31.08
N SER A 55 4.27 -7.69 -30.24
CA SER A 55 5.03 -7.25 -29.05
C SER A 55 5.29 -8.37 -28.04
N TYR A 56 4.43 -9.38 -27.96
CA TYR A 56 4.63 -10.52 -27.06
C TYR A 56 5.90 -11.30 -27.42
N LYS A 57 6.16 -11.49 -28.73
CA LYS A 57 7.38 -12.15 -29.23
C LYS A 57 8.64 -11.27 -29.10
N GLN A 58 8.47 -9.96 -29.01
CA GLN A 58 9.57 -9.01 -28.81
C GLN A 58 10.07 -8.97 -27.36
N GLY A 59 9.36 -9.62 -26.43
CA GLY A 59 9.77 -9.77 -25.05
C GLY A 59 9.01 -8.88 -24.06
N LYS A 60 9.35 -9.06 -22.79
CA LYS A 60 8.65 -8.49 -21.65
C LYS A 60 8.43 -6.96 -21.73
N ALA A 61 9.45 -6.20 -22.09
CA ALA A 61 9.37 -4.74 -22.13
C ALA A 61 8.41 -4.25 -23.21
N ALA A 62 8.49 -4.82 -24.42
CA ALA A 62 7.63 -4.46 -25.54
C ALA A 62 6.17 -4.83 -25.25
N PHE A 63 5.94 -6.02 -24.68
CA PHE A 63 4.59 -6.46 -24.34
C PHE A 63 3.99 -5.63 -23.19
N SER A 64 4.77 -5.31 -22.17
CA SER A 64 4.33 -4.39 -21.10
C SER A 64 3.92 -3.03 -21.65
N ALA A 65 4.74 -2.44 -22.53
CA ALA A 65 4.43 -1.14 -23.12
C ALA A 65 3.14 -1.19 -23.96
N HIS A 66 2.94 -2.28 -24.74
CA HIS A 66 1.72 -2.49 -25.49
C HIS A 66 0.48 -2.57 -24.59
N LEU A 67 0.51 -3.39 -23.53
CA LEU A 67 -0.60 -3.55 -22.59
C LEU A 67 -0.92 -2.25 -21.83
N MET A 68 0.10 -1.50 -21.43
CA MET A 68 -0.06 -0.20 -20.77
C MET A 68 -0.73 0.85 -21.67
N GLY A 69 -0.63 0.69 -22.99
CA GLY A 69 -1.31 1.53 -23.97
C GLY A 69 -2.80 1.20 -24.17
N ILE A 70 -3.36 0.19 -23.50
CA ILE A 70 -4.76 -0.22 -23.62
C ILE A 70 -5.59 0.43 -22.50
N PRO A 71 -6.40 1.48 -22.76
CA PRO A 71 -7.11 2.22 -21.70
C PRO A 71 -8.09 1.36 -20.90
N SER A 72 -8.77 0.41 -21.55
CA SER A 72 -9.68 -0.50 -20.86
C SER A 72 -8.96 -1.40 -19.86
N LEU A 73 -7.74 -1.84 -20.18
CA LEU A 73 -6.93 -2.68 -19.31
C LEU A 73 -6.41 -1.92 -18.08
N THR A 74 -5.86 -0.73 -18.31
CA THR A 74 -5.41 0.14 -17.21
C THR A 74 -6.57 0.60 -16.34
N GLY A 75 -7.75 0.84 -16.92
CA GLY A 75 -8.98 1.12 -16.19
C GLY A 75 -9.42 -0.04 -15.29
N CYS A 76 -9.33 -1.29 -15.77
CA CYS A 76 -9.62 -2.47 -14.95
C CYS A 76 -8.63 -2.62 -13.78
N VAL A 77 -7.33 -2.36 -14.01
CA VAL A 77 -6.33 -2.36 -12.93
C VAL A 77 -6.65 -1.32 -11.88
N LYS A 78 -6.97 -0.10 -12.28
CA LYS A 78 -7.39 0.96 -11.35
C LYS A 78 -8.62 0.56 -10.53
N GLY A 79 -9.63 -0.04 -11.18
CA GLY A 79 -10.82 -0.57 -10.50
C GLY A 79 -10.50 -1.68 -9.51
N TRP A 80 -9.55 -2.57 -9.85
CA TRP A 80 -9.06 -3.60 -8.95
C TRP A 80 -8.38 -3.02 -7.70
N TYR A 81 -7.49 -2.02 -7.84
CA TYR A 81 -6.86 -1.34 -6.70
C TYR A 81 -7.91 -0.68 -5.81
N ARG A 82 -8.91 -0.01 -6.41
CA ARG A 82 -10.00 0.59 -5.64
C ARG A 82 -10.74 -0.45 -4.82
N LYS A 83 -11.21 -1.52 -5.45
CA LYS A 83 -11.98 -2.60 -4.81
C LYS A 83 -11.17 -3.31 -3.73
N GLU A 84 -9.93 -3.74 -4.07
CA GLU A 84 -9.15 -4.63 -3.20
C GLU A 84 -8.45 -3.90 -2.05
N TRP A 85 -8.10 -2.64 -2.23
CA TRP A 85 -7.28 -1.90 -1.27
C TRP A 85 -8.03 -0.73 -0.65
N TRP A 86 -8.64 0.12 -1.44
CA TRP A 86 -9.29 1.33 -0.98
C TRP A 86 -10.61 1.07 -0.28
N ASP A 87 -11.55 0.42 -0.98
CA ASP A 87 -12.92 0.19 -0.47
C ASP A 87 -12.90 -0.79 0.70
N LYS A 88 -12.10 -1.87 0.62
CA LYS A 88 -11.97 -2.85 1.72
C LYS A 88 -11.38 -2.27 3.00
N LEU A 89 -10.56 -1.24 2.90
CA LEU A 89 -9.99 -0.53 4.05
C LEU A 89 -10.85 0.68 4.46
N GLY A 90 -11.83 1.05 3.65
CA GLY A 90 -12.73 2.17 3.89
C GLY A 90 -12.00 3.51 4.01
N LEU A 91 -11.03 3.74 3.13
CA LEU A 91 -10.08 4.86 3.24
C LEU A 91 -10.71 6.22 2.96
N GLU A 92 -11.82 6.28 2.23
CA GLU A 92 -12.55 7.51 1.91
C GLU A 92 -12.99 8.31 3.14
N ARG A 93 -13.08 7.68 4.29
CA ARG A 93 -13.51 8.31 5.55
C ARG A 93 -12.47 9.20 6.22
N PHE A 94 -11.20 9.07 5.83
CA PHE A 94 -10.08 9.80 6.43
C PHE A 94 -9.76 11.09 5.66
N GLU A 95 -8.87 11.91 6.24
CA GLU A 95 -8.23 13.00 5.52
C GLU A 95 -7.34 12.44 4.39
N GLN A 96 -7.17 13.19 3.30
CA GLN A 96 -6.44 12.73 2.13
C GLN A 96 -5.05 12.20 2.47
N ILE A 97 -4.27 12.96 3.24
CA ILE A 97 -2.90 12.58 3.60
C ILE A 97 -2.83 11.23 4.35
N VAL A 98 -3.82 10.95 5.20
CA VAL A 98 -3.89 9.68 5.94
C VAL A 98 -4.31 8.53 5.01
N ALA A 99 -5.29 8.79 4.15
CA ALA A 99 -5.76 7.81 3.19
C ALA A 99 -4.68 7.44 2.16
N ASP A 100 -3.92 8.43 1.67
CA ASP A 100 -2.80 8.24 0.75
C ASP A 100 -1.73 7.33 1.36
N GLU A 101 -1.35 7.62 2.61
CA GLU A 101 -0.33 6.86 3.33
C GLU A 101 -0.78 5.42 3.61
N LEU A 102 -2.02 5.23 4.10
CA LEU A 102 -2.57 3.91 4.36
C LEU A 102 -2.68 3.08 3.07
N PHE A 103 -3.08 3.70 1.97
CA PHE A 103 -3.18 3.05 0.67
C PHE A 103 -1.80 2.64 0.15
N GLU A 104 -0.83 3.56 0.16
CA GLU A 104 0.55 3.30 -0.28
C GLU A 104 1.18 2.17 0.54
N GLN A 105 1.10 2.25 1.87
CA GLN A 105 1.64 1.21 2.74
C GLN A 105 0.93 -0.14 2.57
N ALA A 106 -0.39 -0.14 2.37
CA ALA A 106 -1.12 -1.36 2.14
C ALA A 106 -0.72 -2.04 0.84
N VAL A 107 -0.51 -1.28 -0.24
CA VAL A 107 -0.02 -1.81 -1.51
C VAL A 107 1.41 -2.35 -1.36
N ASN A 108 2.28 -1.63 -0.70
CA ASN A 108 3.71 -1.91 -0.63
C ASN A 108 4.08 -2.99 0.41
N LEU A 109 3.53 -2.93 1.62
CA LEU A 109 3.80 -3.88 2.71
C LEU A 109 2.79 -5.04 2.76
N GLY A 110 1.76 -4.99 1.93
CA GLY A 110 0.57 -5.82 2.03
C GLY A 110 -0.35 -5.38 3.19
N LYS A 111 -1.65 -5.67 3.06
CA LYS A 111 -2.67 -5.28 4.06
C LYS A 111 -2.31 -5.73 5.49
N THR A 112 -1.78 -6.94 5.63
CA THR A 112 -1.38 -7.48 6.94
C THR A 112 -0.16 -6.76 7.52
N GLY A 113 0.83 -6.43 6.70
CA GLY A 113 2.03 -5.68 7.12
C GLY A 113 1.66 -4.29 7.61
N MET A 114 0.97 -3.54 6.76
CA MET A 114 0.45 -2.21 7.11
C MET A 114 -0.46 -2.28 8.35
N GLY A 115 -1.37 -3.24 8.42
CA GLY A 115 -2.30 -3.40 9.54
C GLY A 115 -1.59 -3.58 10.88
N ARG A 116 -0.51 -4.36 10.94
CA ARG A 116 0.29 -4.52 12.15
C ARG A 116 0.96 -3.22 12.60
N TYR A 117 1.47 -2.43 11.64
CA TYR A 117 2.06 -1.13 11.97
C TYR A 117 1.00 -0.15 12.45
N LEU A 118 -0.14 -0.10 11.79
CA LEU A 118 -1.27 0.74 12.19
C LEU A 118 -1.77 0.40 13.61
N GLN A 119 -1.93 -0.89 13.93
CA GLN A 119 -2.35 -1.35 15.25
C GLN A 119 -1.34 -0.96 16.34
N ARG A 120 -0.03 -1.13 16.06
CA ARG A 120 1.04 -0.70 16.99
C ARG A 120 1.03 0.80 17.20
N LEU A 121 0.86 1.58 16.13
CA LEU A 121 0.76 3.04 16.20
C LEU A 121 -0.45 3.44 17.07
N CYS A 122 -1.63 2.87 16.81
CA CYS A 122 -2.82 3.16 17.59
C CYS A 122 -2.61 2.83 19.07
N ASN A 123 -2.01 1.68 19.40
CA ASN A 123 -1.71 1.31 20.78
C ASN A 123 -0.72 2.27 21.45
N ALA A 124 0.29 2.75 20.71
CA ALA A 124 1.25 3.73 21.21
C ALA A 124 0.61 5.08 21.55
N PHE A 125 -0.47 5.45 20.86
CA PHE A 125 -1.26 6.66 21.11
C PHE A 125 -2.47 6.43 22.04
N ASN A 126 -2.65 5.21 22.56
CA ASN A 126 -3.77 4.84 23.42
C ASN A 126 -3.59 5.38 24.86
N TRP A 127 -3.53 6.70 24.99
CA TRP A 127 -3.29 7.39 26.24
C TRP A 127 -4.19 8.60 26.40
N ARG A 128 -4.89 8.69 27.55
CA ARG A 128 -5.69 9.86 27.92
C ARG A 128 -4.86 10.82 28.77
N LYS A 129 -4.68 12.04 28.29
CA LYS A 129 -4.03 13.12 29.02
C LYS A 129 -5.07 13.81 29.92
N ASP A 130 -5.50 13.15 31.00
CA ASP A 130 -6.50 13.69 31.92
C ASP A 130 -5.95 14.00 33.34
N GLY A 131 -4.61 13.94 33.51
CA GLY A 131 -3.96 14.20 34.77
C GLY A 131 -3.97 13.04 35.76
N SER A 132 -4.55 11.89 35.42
CA SER A 132 -4.44 10.69 36.27
C SER A 132 -3.04 10.07 36.13
N ALA A 133 -2.42 9.72 37.28
CA ALA A 133 -1.07 9.16 37.33
C ALA A 133 -0.94 7.82 36.58
N ASP A 134 -2.03 7.07 36.43
CA ASP A 134 -2.07 5.72 35.86
C ASP A 134 -2.58 5.67 34.42
N GLY A 135 -2.78 6.83 33.79
CA GLY A 135 -3.14 6.96 32.38
C GLY A 135 -4.33 6.09 31.94
N ALA A 136 -5.52 6.69 31.90
CA ALA A 136 -6.67 5.97 31.34
C ALA A 136 -6.47 5.71 29.85
N ARG A 137 -6.81 4.52 29.39
CA ARG A 137 -6.84 4.17 27.98
C ARG A 137 -8.00 4.87 27.27
N LEU A 138 -7.82 5.19 26.00
CA LEU A 138 -8.88 5.72 25.13
C LEU A 138 -9.76 4.60 24.56
N PHE A 139 -9.17 3.43 24.41
CA PHE A 139 -9.79 2.19 23.90
C PHE A 139 -9.02 0.97 24.43
N ASP A 140 -9.57 -0.23 24.30
CA ASP A 140 -8.84 -1.46 24.59
C ASP A 140 -7.70 -1.65 23.61
N ASP A 141 -6.51 -2.07 24.07
CA ASP A 141 -5.37 -2.29 23.20
C ASP A 141 -5.73 -3.25 22.06
N LEU A 142 -5.36 -2.87 20.86
CA LEU A 142 -5.57 -3.68 19.68
C LEU A 142 -4.61 -4.88 19.67
N GLN A 143 -5.12 -6.04 19.28
CA GLN A 143 -4.27 -7.17 18.92
C GLN A 143 -3.54 -6.82 17.63
N THR A 144 -2.20 -7.00 17.60
CA THR A 144 -1.37 -6.69 16.44
C THR A 144 -1.32 -7.85 15.43
N ASP A 145 -2.48 -8.32 15.02
CA ASP A 145 -2.67 -9.43 14.09
C ASP A 145 -2.55 -9.03 12.61
N GLY A 146 -2.67 -7.72 12.33
CA GLY A 146 -2.65 -7.15 11.00
C GLY A 146 -4.02 -7.13 10.29
N VAL A 147 -5.09 -7.51 10.99
CA VAL A 147 -6.45 -7.44 10.45
C VAL A 147 -7.03 -6.04 10.70
N VAL A 148 -7.17 -5.27 9.64
CA VAL A 148 -7.74 -3.91 9.71
C VAL A 148 -9.27 -4.01 9.63
N GLY A 149 -9.88 -4.18 10.79
CA GLY A 149 -11.33 -4.24 10.97
C GLY A 149 -11.91 -2.99 11.65
N PRO A 150 -13.22 -3.01 11.97
CA PRO A 150 -13.89 -1.86 12.59
C PRO A 150 -13.22 -1.35 13.88
N LYS A 151 -12.66 -2.26 14.71
CA LYS A 151 -11.94 -1.87 15.93
C LYS A 151 -10.69 -1.06 15.62
N THR A 152 -9.88 -1.50 14.66
CA THR A 152 -8.67 -0.80 14.24
C THR A 152 -9.00 0.57 13.63
N LEU A 153 -10.01 0.64 12.76
CA LEU A 153 -10.44 1.89 12.13
C LEU A 153 -11.03 2.88 13.15
N SER A 154 -11.78 2.39 14.13
CA SER A 154 -12.30 3.22 15.22
C SER A 154 -11.17 3.77 16.11
N ALA A 155 -10.20 2.94 16.48
CA ALA A 155 -9.02 3.37 17.23
C ALA A 155 -8.22 4.44 16.49
N LEU A 156 -7.98 4.25 15.17
CA LEU A 156 -7.33 5.26 14.34
C LEU A 156 -8.11 6.58 14.33
N SER A 157 -9.44 6.54 14.19
CA SER A 157 -10.28 7.74 14.23
C SER A 157 -10.14 8.48 15.57
N ILE A 158 -10.07 7.75 16.70
CA ILE A 158 -9.84 8.33 18.02
C ILE A 158 -8.44 8.97 18.10
N VAL A 159 -7.41 8.30 17.58
CA VAL A 159 -6.04 8.84 17.55
C VAL A 159 -5.99 10.11 16.72
N LEU A 160 -6.57 10.12 15.51
CA LEU A 160 -6.60 11.28 14.62
C LEU A 160 -7.41 12.46 15.18
N SER A 161 -8.48 12.21 15.94
CA SER A 161 -9.26 13.29 16.56
C SER A 161 -8.49 14.05 17.66
N ARG A 162 -7.34 13.54 18.09
CA ARG A 162 -6.53 14.06 19.21
C ARG A 162 -5.12 14.45 18.79
N ASN A 163 -4.71 14.13 17.59
CA ASN A 163 -3.36 14.34 17.09
C ASN A 163 -3.39 14.90 15.68
N ASP A 164 -2.38 15.68 15.34
CA ASP A 164 -2.17 16.17 13.97
C ASP A 164 -1.96 14.98 13.00
N ALA A 165 -2.72 14.97 11.91
CA ALA A 165 -2.67 13.91 10.91
C ALA A 165 -1.27 13.78 10.27
N ARG A 166 -0.58 14.90 10.04
CA ARG A 166 0.79 14.90 9.47
C ARG A 166 1.77 14.20 10.39
N ARG A 167 1.64 14.42 11.71
CA ARG A 167 2.48 13.75 12.70
C ARG A 167 2.26 12.23 12.70
N ILE A 168 1.02 11.80 12.57
CA ILE A 168 0.67 10.37 12.47
C ILE A 168 1.26 9.77 11.21
N VAL A 169 1.08 10.41 10.05
CA VAL A 169 1.65 10.00 8.77
C VAL A 169 3.18 9.95 8.83
N HIS A 170 3.82 10.95 9.41
CA HIS A 170 5.28 10.95 9.59
C HIS A 170 5.76 9.70 10.35
N LEU A 171 5.10 9.34 11.44
CA LEU A 171 5.46 8.14 12.20
C LEU A 171 5.21 6.85 11.43
N MET A 172 4.15 6.79 10.61
CA MET A 172 3.90 5.67 9.71
C MET A 172 5.05 5.52 8.70
N ASN A 173 5.50 6.61 8.10
CA ASN A 173 6.66 6.63 7.19
C ASN A 173 7.97 6.19 7.89
N CYS A 174 8.20 6.62 9.13
CA CYS A 174 9.35 6.16 9.93
C CYS A 174 9.32 4.63 10.15
N MET A 175 8.14 4.07 10.45
CA MET A 175 7.97 2.62 10.64
C MET A 175 8.20 1.86 9.33
N GLN A 176 7.74 2.38 8.22
CA GLN A 176 7.96 1.81 6.88
C GLN A 176 9.45 1.85 6.52
N GLY A 177 10.12 2.98 6.74
CA GLY A 177 11.56 3.12 6.53
C GLY A 177 12.38 2.13 7.37
N ALA A 178 12.04 1.98 8.65
CA ALA A 178 12.65 0.98 9.53
C ALA A 178 12.43 -0.45 9.00
N HIS A 179 11.23 -0.75 8.46
CA HIS A 179 10.95 -2.04 7.81
C HIS A 179 11.88 -2.30 6.62
N TYR A 180 12.09 -1.31 5.76
CA TYR A 180 12.97 -1.45 4.60
C TYR A 180 14.41 -1.73 5.00
N VAL A 181 14.93 -0.95 5.95
CA VAL A 181 16.30 -1.13 6.45
C VAL A 181 16.47 -2.53 7.06
N ASN A 182 15.56 -2.95 7.93
CA ASN A 182 15.60 -4.26 8.56
C ASN A 182 15.50 -5.40 7.53
N SER A 183 14.63 -5.26 6.54
CA SER A 183 14.46 -6.26 5.48
C SER A 183 15.72 -6.38 4.60
N ALA A 184 16.32 -5.26 4.22
CA ALA A 184 17.53 -5.23 3.39
C ALA A 184 18.76 -5.70 4.16
N ALA A 185 18.90 -5.35 5.44
CA ALA A 185 20.01 -5.79 6.28
C ALA A 185 20.06 -7.30 6.41
N ASN A 186 18.90 -7.94 6.54
CA ASN A 186 18.77 -9.38 6.76
C ASN A 186 18.71 -10.21 5.46
N ARG A 187 18.52 -9.59 4.29
CA ARG A 187 18.38 -10.30 3.01
C ARG A 187 19.18 -9.61 1.91
N PHE A 188 20.33 -10.16 1.57
CA PHE A 188 21.24 -9.58 0.57
C PHE A 188 20.55 -9.18 -0.74
N PRO A 189 19.66 -9.99 -1.37
CA PRO A 189 18.99 -9.60 -2.61
C PRO A 189 18.10 -8.37 -2.51
N LEU A 190 17.64 -8.00 -1.29
CA LEU A 190 16.80 -6.83 -1.07
C LEU A 190 17.57 -5.52 -0.95
N ARG A 191 18.90 -5.57 -0.75
CA ARG A 191 19.75 -4.37 -0.62
C ARG A 191 19.67 -3.45 -1.83
N LYS A 192 19.51 -4.01 -3.03
CA LYS A 192 19.30 -3.23 -4.26
C LYS A 192 18.08 -2.31 -4.20
N PHE A 193 17.01 -2.70 -3.51
CA PHE A 193 15.82 -1.90 -3.36
C PHE A 193 16.01 -0.79 -2.33
N CYS A 194 16.78 -1.05 -1.26
CA CYS A 194 17.13 -0.06 -0.26
C CYS A 194 18.04 1.04 -0.81
N VAL A 195 18.96 0.71 -1.71
CA VAL A 195 19.81 1.67 -2.43
C VAL A 195 19.01 2.38 -3.54
N GLY A 196 17.99 1.73 -4.08
CA GLY A 196 17.15 2.25 -5.16
C GLY A 196 15.93 3.04 -4.67
N GLY A 197 14.73 2.54 -4.97
CA GLY A 197 13.49 3.29 -4.81
C GLY A 197 12.79 3.23 -3.43
N TRP A 198 13.13 2.27 -2.55
CA TRP A 198 12.41 2.14 -1.27
C TRP A 198 12.45 3.39 -0.38
N PRO A 199 13.63 4.04 -0.14
CA PRO A 199 13.67 5.23 0.70
C PRO A 199 12.90 6.42 0.13
N THR A 200 12.74 6.51 -1.19
CA THR A 200 11.98 7.61 -1.82
C THR A 200 10.48 7.54 -1.53
N ARG A 201 9.97 6.37 -1.14
CA ARG A 201 8.56 6.20 -0.74
C ARG A 201 8.25 6.76 0.65
N THR A 202 9.27 6.90 1.49
CA THR A 202 9.16 7.44 2.86
C THR A 202 9.66 8.86 2.99
N TYR A 203 10.13 9.45 1.89
CA TYR A 203 10.65 10.81 1.85
C TYR A 203 9.65 11.75 1.15
N ASP A 204 9.13 12.69 1.90
CA ASP A 204 8.36 13.81 1.36
C ASP A 204 9.26 15.07 1.36
N PRO A 205 9.72 15.54 0.19
CA PRO A 205 10.59 16.72 0.10
C PRO A 205 9.91 18.03 0.53
N GLY A 206 8.58 18.02 0.71
CA GLY A 206 7.81 19.16 1.23
C GLY A 206 7.62 19.14 2.75
N GLN A 207 8.03 18.08 3.44
CA GLN A 207 8.04 18.03 4.90
C GLN A 207 9.34 18.66 5.40
N GLU A 208 9.25 19.87 5.98
CA GLU A 208 10.34 20.40 6.78
C GLU A 208 10.64 19.42 7.91
N VAL A 209 11.88 18.93 7.93
CA VAL A 209 12.38 18.09 9.03
C VAL A 209 12.57 19.04 10.20
N PHE A 210 11.72 18.90 11.22
CA PHE A 210 11.85 19.63 12.47
C PHE A 210 13.04 19.12 13.29
#